data_733a47a02c652c5fc14b620fa5d0ab1d
#
_entry.id   733a47a02c652c5fc14b620fa5d0ab1d
#
_cell.length_a   1.000
_cell.length_b   1.000
_cell.length_c   1.000
_cell.angle_alpha   90.00
_cell.angle_beta   90.00
_cell.angle_gamma   90.00
#
_symmetry.space_group_name_H-M   'P 1'
#
loop_
_entity.id
_entity.type
_entity.pdbx_description
1 polymer ?
#
loop_
_entity_poly.entity_id
_entity_poly.type
_entity_poly.pdbx_seq_one_letter_code
_entity_poly.pdbx_strand_id
1 'polypeptide(L)'
;FYNPDDIQGAQSFTSFAYRFDVLQELGLQPATTLDEFTELCAALQAAIDDGTLDAQYVIMNSTKDYGLIRGLVGIFHTWDCLYYNDGTWRFGPIEDNYREALRYLNQLYEAGYIDPEFATADTNAANTKATVGMAVVCPTLWSGSASSWNDAVMEEGMQWGLAYLPENEDYGTAWKWGSRQPGKSLSNTMGVYISASVENPEYAVAMIDYQYS
;
A
#
# COMPACT_ATOMS: atom_id res chain seq x y z
N PHE A 1 14.29 10.95 21.77
CA PHE A 1 15.26 9.85 21.82
C PHE A 1 14.88 8.82 20.76
N TYR A 2 15.72 8.66 19.77
CA TYR A 2 15.57 7.69 18.70
C TYR A 2 15.72 6.27 19.27
N ASN A 3 14.65 5.51 19.28
CA ASN A 3 14.70 4.07 19.51
C ASN A 3 14.60 3.39 18.13
N PRO A 4 15.64 2.68 17.68
CA PRO A 4 15.57 1.97 16.40
C PRO A 4 14.46 0.92 16.33
N ASP A 5 13.96 0.46 17.47
CA ASP A 5 12.85 -0.48 17.55
C ASP A 5 11.47 0.21 17.43
N ASP A 6 11.37 1.51 17.70
CA ASP A 6 10.12 2.30 17.59
C ASP A 6 9.83 2.80 16.16
N ILE A 7 10.74 2.63 15.21
CA ILE A 7 10.54 3.08 13.83
C ILE A 7 9.41 2.30 13.12
N GLN A 8 8.97 1.21 13.67
CA GLN A 8 7.90 0.39 13.08
C GLN A 8 6.55 1.12 12.98
N GLY A 9 6.31 2.13 13.79
CA GLY A 9 5.04 2.86 13.82
C GLY A 9 4.98 4.11 12.96
N ALA A 10 6.09 4.79 12.76
CA ALA A 10 6.07 6.19 12.33
C ALA A 10 6.10 6.45 10.83
N GLN A 11 6.43 5.48 9.98
CA GLN A 11 6.54 5.68 8.52
C GLN A 11 6.18 4.43 7.71
N SER A 12 5.01 3.87 7.93
CA SER A 12 4.50 2.81 7.06
C SER A 12 3.78 3.44 5.87
N PHE A 13 4.40 3.40 4.71
CA PHE A 13 3.80 3.86 3.46
C PHE A 13 3.03 2.74 2.73
N THR A 14 3.13 1.50 3.21
CA THR A 14 2.51 0.36 2.52
C THR A 14 1.28 -0.11 3.29
N SER A 15 0.16 -0.07 2.61
CA SER A 15 -1.14 -0.58 3.06
C SER A 15 -1.90 -1.07 1.84
N PHE A 16 -2.93 -1.87 2.03
CA PHE A 16 -3.90 -2.13 0.98
C PHE A 16 -5.07 -1.15 1.12
N ALA A 17 -5.41 -0.48 0.04
CA ALA A 17 -6.65 0.27 -0.06
C ALA A 17 -7.74 -0.65 -0.61
N TYR A 18 -8.93 -0.59 0.00
CA TYR A 18 -10.11 -1.35 -0.38
C TYR A 18 -11.30 -0.43 -0.58
N ARG A 19 -12.20 -0.79 -1.47
CA ARG A 19 -13.56 -0.27 -1.57
C ARG A 19 -14.39 -0.86 -0.42
N PHE A 20 -14.41 -0.17 0.71
CA PHE A 20 -15.15 -0.63 1.90
C PHE A 20 -16.66 -0.68 1.69
N ASP A 21 -17.20 0.19 0.86
CA ASP A 21 -18.59 0.14 0.41
C ASP A 21 -18.91 -1.19 -0.27
N VAL A 22 -18.07 -1.63 -1.21
CA VAL A 22 -18.22 -2.93 -1.90
C VAL A 22 -18.08 -4.10 -0.93
N LEU A 23 -17.05 -4.06 -0.07
CA LEU A 23 -16.87 -5.13 0.93
C LEU A 23 -18.09 -5.25 1.85
N GLN A 24 -18.65 -4.12 2.31
CA GLN A 24 -19.82 -4.11 3.16
C GLN A 24 -21.06 -4.65 2.42
N GLU A 25 -21.29 -4.26 1.17
CA GLU A 25 -22.41 -4.72 0.36
C GLU A 25 -22.37 -6.23 0.16
N LEU A 26 -21.19 -6.79 -0.12
CA LEU A 26 -20.99 -8.22 -0.33
C LEU A 26 -20.81 -9.02 0.98
N GLY A 27 -20.80 -8.36 2.14
CA GLY A 27 -20.58 -9.00 3.44
C GLY A 27 -19.16 -9.54 3.63
N LEU A 28 -18.19 -8.99 2.90
CA LEU A 28 -16.77 -9.35 2.95
C LEU A 28 -15.98 -8.46 3.91
N GLN A 29 -14.78 -8.89 4.26
CA GLN A 29 -13.87 -8.13 5.12
C GLN A 29 -12.48 -8.06 4.46
N PRO A 30 -11.66 -7.04 4.77
CA PRO A 30 -10.26 -7.03 4.38
C PRO A 30 -9.53 -8.29 4.89
N ALA A 31 -8.73 -8.87 4.02
CA ALA A 31 -7.97 -10.07 4.34
C ALA A 31 -6.87 -9.81 5.39
N THR A 32 -6.68 -10.75 6.30
CA THR A 32 -5.63 -10.71 7.32
C THR A 32 -4.47 -11.65 7.00
N THR A 33 -4.70 -12.66 6.15
CA THR A 33 -3.67 -13.59 5.65
C THR A 33 -3.64 -13.62 4.12
N LEU A 34 -2.57 -14.17 3.54
CA LEU A 34 -2.46 -14.33 2.08
C LEU A 34 -3.52 -15.26 1.50
N ASP A 35 -3.88 -16.31 2.24
CA ASP A 35 -4.91 -17.24 1.81
C ASP A 35 -6.28 -16.54 1.79
N GLU A 36 -6.63 -15.82 2.86
CA GLU A 36 -7.84 -14.99 2.90
C GLU A 36 -7.83 -13.93 1.79
N PHE A 37 -6.65 -13.37 1.45
CA PHE A 37 -6.57 -12.42 0.34
C PHE A 37 -6.87 -13.05 -1.00
N THR A 38 -6.39 -14.27 -1.22
CA THR A 38 -6.67 -15.04 -2.44
C THR A 38 -8.17 -15.39 -2.54
N GLU A 39 -8.77 -15.83 -1.41
CA GLU A 39 -10.21 -16.12 -1.33
C GLU A 39 -11.05 -14.87 -1.56
N LEU A 40 -10.65 -13.73 -0.98
CA LEU A 40 -11.30 -12.45 -1.20
C LEU A 40 -11.25 -12.04 -2.68
N CYS A 41 -10.09 -12.18 -3.33
CA CYS A 41 -9.97 -11.90 -4.76
C CYS A 41 -10.90 -12.79 -5.60
N ALA A 42 -11.02 -14.07 -5.26
CA ALA A 42 -11.90 -14.99 -5.94
C ALA A 42 -13.39 -14.62 -5.76
N ALA A 43 -13.78 -14.23 -4.54
CA ALA A 43 -15.14 -13.78 -4.25
C ALA A 43 -15.51 -12.49 -5.00
N LEU A 44 -14.59 -11.52 -5.03
CA LEU A 44 -14.78 -10.28 -5.77
C LEU A 44 -14.84 -10.51 -7.28
N GLN A 45 -14.00 -11.39 -7.83
CA GLN A 45 -14.05 -11.74 -9.25
C GLN A 45 -15.38 -12.42 -9.61
N ALA A 46 -15.86 -13.32 -8.77
CA ALA A 46 -17.16 -13.97 -8.99
C ALA A 46 -18.32 -12.94 -9.02
N ALA A 47 -18.29 -11.94 -8.15
CA ALA A 47 -19.27 -10.85 -8.14
C ALA A 47 -19.17 -9.94 -9.38
N ILE A 48 -17.98 -9.76 -9.94
CA ILE A 48 -17.78 -9.07 -11.23
C ILE A 48 -18.35 -9.91 -12.37
N ASP A 49 -18.02 -11.20 -12.40
CA ASP A 49 -18.41 -12.10 -13.49
C ASP A 49 -19.91 -12.33 -13.58
N ASP A 50 -20.62 -12.35 -12.45
CA ASP A 50 -22.07 -12.50 -12.40
C ASP A 50 -22.86 -11.18 -12.52
N GLY A 51 -22.15 -10.04 -12.56
CA GLY A 51 -22.72 -8.70 -12.71
C GLY A 51 -23.30 -8.10 -11.43
N THR A 52 -23.05 -8.72 -10.27
CA THR A 52 -23.44 -8.17 -8.97
C THR A 52 -22.60 -6.94 -8.63
N LEU A 53 -21.34 -6.92 -9.05
CA LEU A 53 -20.40 -5.83 -8.84
C LEU A 53 -20.02 -5.17 -10.17
N ASP A 54 -20.31 -3.87 -10.31
CA ASP A 54 -19.90 -3.06 -11.46
C ASP A 54 -18.44 -2.59 -11.29
N ALA A 55 -17.51 -3.51 -11.51
CA ALA A 55 -16.08 -3.24 -11.56
C ALA A 55 -15.45 -4.03 -12.72
N GLN A 56 -14.24 -3.67 -13.15
CA GLN A 56 -13.57 -4.34 -14.26
C GLN A 56 -12.47 -5.29 -13.78
N TYR A 57 -11.88 -4.97 -12.63
CA TYR A 57 -10.75 -5.71 -12.06
C TYR A 57 -10.92 -5.81 -10.56
N VAL A 58 -10.35 -6.85 -9.97
CA VAL A 58 -10.24 -6.94 -8.51
C VAL A 58 -9.14 -6.02 -8.01
N ILE A 59 -7.95 -6.10 -8.63
CA ILE A 59 -6.74 -5.41 -8.18
C ILE A 59 -6.25 -4.43 -9.24
N MET A 60 -6.05 -3.19 -8.87
CA MET A 60 -5.38 -2.19 -9.68
C MET A 60 -4.01 -1.83 -9.12
N ASN A 61 -3.18 -1.20 -9.95
CA ASN A 61 -1.90 -0.64 -9.53
C ASN A 61 -2.04 0.86 -9.23
N SER A 62 -1.36 1.36 -8.20
CA SER A 62 -1.35 2.79 -7.88
C SER A 62 -0.41 3.61 -8.77
N THR A 63 0.62 2.99 -9.31
CA THR A 63 1.60 3.60 -10.22
C THR A 63 2.48 2.54 -10.87
N LYS A 64 2.86 2.73 -12.13
CA LYS A 64 3.71 1.79 -12.89
C LYS A 64 5.07 1.51 -12.23
N ASP A 65 5.60 2.47 -11.47
CA ASP A 65 6.98 2.37 -10.96
C ASP A 65 7.09 1.67 -9.60
N TYR A 66 6.03 1.66 -8.79
CA TYR A 66 6.13 1.22 -7.40
C TYR A 66 5.04 0.26 -6.96
N GLY A 67 3.86 0.43 -7.47
CA GLY A 67 2.59 -0.06 -7.00
C GLY A 67 2.58 -1.50 -6.53
N LEU A 68 2.10 -2.35 -7.39
CA LEU A 68 1.72 -3.72 -7.07
C LEU A 68 2.89 -4.57 -6.52
N ILE A 69 4.07 -4.51 -7.16
CA ILE A 69 5.23 -5.30 -6.73
C ILE A 69 5.67 -4.88 -5.34
N ARG A 70 5.93 -3.58 -5.12
CA ARG A 70 6.39 -3.08 -3.82
C ARG A 70 5.35 -3.22 -2.72
N GLY A 71 4.07 -3.19 -3.08
CA GLY A 71 2.99 -3.46 -2.13
C GLY A 71 2.99 -4.89 -1.62
N LEU A 72 3.38 -5.85 -2.46
CA LEU A 72 3.31 -7.28 -2.16
C LEU A 72 4.61 -7.88 -1.64
N VAL A 73 5.78 -7.48 -2.16
CA VAL A 73 7.05 -8.15 -1.81
C VAL A 73 7.40 -8.06 -0.31
N GLY A 74 6.94 -7.03 0.39
CA GLY A 74 7.11 -6.92 1.84
C GLY A 74 6.43 -8.04 2.63
N ILE A 75 5.37 -8.64 2.09
CA ILE A 75 4.67 -9.79 2.67
C ILE A 75 5.58 -11.04 2.69
N PHE A 76 6.53 -11.11 1.76
CA PHE A 76 7.52 -12.18 1.62
C PHE A 76 8.88 -11.81 2.23
N HIS A 77 8.94 -10.81 3.08
CA HIS A 77 10.14 -10.34 3.77
C HIS A 77 11.32 -10.04 2.82
N THR A 78 11.03 -9.36 1.73
CA THR A 78 12.03 -8.92 0.75
C THR A 78 11.68 -7.54 0.17
N TRP A 79 12.57 -6.98 -0.66
CA TRP A 79 12.37 -5.72 -1.36
C TRP A 79 12.84 -5.79 -2.81
N ASP A 80 12.33 -4.92 -3.66
CA ASP A 80 12.71 -4.78 -5.07
C ASP A 80 14.03 -4.01 -5.29
N CYS A 81 14.84 -3.87 -4.27
CA CYS A 81 16.07 -3.07 -4.27
C CYS A 81 17.14 -3.64 -3.32
N LEU A 82 18.26 -2.93 -3.25
CA LEU A 82 19.27 -3.18 -2.23
C LEU A 82 18.74 -2.74 -0.87
N TYR A 83 18.80 -3.61 0.12
CA TYR A 83 18.37 -3.35 1.48
C TYR A 83 19.29 -3.98 2.52
N TYR A 84 19.19 -3.48 3.73
CA TYR A 84 19.97 -4.00 4.86
C TYR A 84 19.07 -4.75 5.82
N ASN A 85 19.41 -5.95 6.19
CA ASN A 85 18.70 -6.73 7.18
C ASN A 85 19.65 -7.60 7.99
N ASP A 86 19.48 -7.62 9.32
CA ASP A 86 20.26 -8.44 10.26
C ASP A 86 21.77 -8.36 10.05
N GLY A 87 22.30 -7.13 9.94
CA GLY A 87 23.74 -6.90 9.80
C GLY A 87 24.29 -7.12 8.39
N THR A 88 23.45 -7.44 7.39
CA THR A 88 23.90 -7.82 6.05
C THR A 88 23.17 -7.02 4.97
N TRP A 89 23.90 -6.57 3.95
CA TRP A 89 23.33 -6.02 2.74
C TRP A 89 22.81 -7.15 1.84
N ARG A 90 21.58 -6.99 1.36
CA ARG A 90 20.88 -7.94 0.50
C ARG A 90 20.33 -7.23 -0.73
N PHE A 91 20.17 -7.98 -1.80
CA PHE A 91 19.54 -7.50 -3.03
C PHE A 91 18.34 -8.40 -3.35
N GLY A 92 17.14 -7.94 -3.01
CA GLY A 92 15.92 -8.74 -3.07
C GLY A 92 15.67 -9.42 -4.41
N PRO A 93 15.84 -8.77 -5.59
CA PRO A 93 15.54 -9.41 -6.88
C PRO A 93 16.28 -10.73 -7.17
N ILE A 94 17.32 -11.08 -6.41
CA ILE A 94 18.02 -12.37 -6.56
C ILE A 94 17.69 -13.38 -5.45
N GLU A 95 16.82 -13.02 -4.50
CA GLU A 95 16.45 -13.86 -3.36
C GLU A 95 15.31 -14.82 -3.72
N ASP A 96 15.25 -15.96 -3.02
CA ASP A 96 14.22 -16.95 -3.26
C ASP A 96 12.83 -16.48 -2.84
N ASN A 97 12.73 -15.77 -1.72
CA ASN A 97 11.48 -15.16 -1.25
C ASN A 97 10.96 -14.06 -2.21
N TYR A 98 11.83 -13.35 -2.92
CA TYR A 98 11.40 -12.43 -3.99
C TYR A 98 10.80 -13.22 -5.18
N ARG A 99 11.40 -14.35 -5.51
CA ARG A 99 10.85 -15.25 -6.54
C ARG A 99 9.50 -15.82 -6.13
N GLU A 100 9.30 -16.14 -4.85
CA GLU A 100 8.00 -16.57 -4.32
C GLU A 100 6.95 -15.46 -4.44
N ALA A 101 7.31 -14.23 -4.06
CA ALA A 101 6.44 -13.07 -4.24
C ALA A 101 6.00 -12.88 -5.71
N LEU A 102 6.94 -13.03 -6.65
CA LEU A 102 6.62 -12.93 -8.08
C LEU A 102 5.75 -14.10 -8.57
N ARG A 103 5.94 -15.30 -8.05
CA ARG A 103 5.06 -16.44 -8.37
C ARG A 103 3.64 -16.20 -7.87
N TYR A 104 3.49 -15.71 -6.65
CA TYR A 104 2.19 -15.36 -6.11
C TYR A 104 1.52 -14.25 -6.94
N LEU A 105 2.25 -13.22 -7.28
CA LEU A 105 1.75 -12.15 -8.16
C LEU A 105 1.32 -12.69 -9.53
N ASN A 106 2.10 -13.62 -10.12
CA ASN A 106 1.75 -14.26 -11.38
C ASN A 106 0.48 -15.12 -11.25
N GLN A 107 0.27 -15.80 -10.14
CA GLN A 107 -0.97 -16.56 -9.89
C GLN A 107 -2.19 -15.64 -9.87
N LEU A 108 -2.12 -14.49 -9.20
CA LEU A 108 -3.19 -13.50 -9.20
C LEU A 108 -3.44 -12.92 -10.61
N TYR A 109 -2.38 -12.72 -11.39
CA TYR A 109 -2.47 -12.22 -12.75
C TYR A 109 -3.10 -13.26 -13.70
N GLU A 110 -2.67 -14.51 -13.65
CA GLU A 110 -3.21 -15.61 -14.47
C GLU A 110 -4.68 -15.92 -14.12
N ALA A 111 -5.07 -15.71 -12.86
CA ALA A 111 -6.46 -15.80 -12.43
C ALA A 111 -7.34 -14.64 -12.91
N GLY A 112 -6.76 -13.62 -13.55
CA GLY A 112 -7.49 -12.46 -14.08
C GLY A 112 -7.84 -11.39 -13.05
N TYR A 113 -7.33 -11.49 -11.82
CA TYR A 113 -7.67 -10.54 -10.75
C TYR A 113 -7.00 -9.18 -10.91
N ILE A 114 -5.88 -9.12 -11.65
CA ILE A 114 -5.08 -7.91 -11.79
C ILE A 114 -5.41 -7.18 -13.09
N ASP A 115 -5.56 -5.87 -13.01
CA ASP A 115 -5.65 -4.98 -14.17
C ASP A 115 -4.51 -5.27 -15.16
N PRO A 116 -4.79 -5.66 -16.41
CA PRO A 116 -3.76 -5.99 -17.39
C PRO A 116 -2.85 -4.80 -17.74
N GLU A 117 -3.29 -3.57 -17.50
CA GLU A 117 -2.48 -2.37 -17.70
C GLU A 117 -1.61 -2.01 -16.49
N PHE A 118 -1.52 -2.88 -15.46
CA PHE A 118 -0.79 -2.60 -14.22
C PHE A 118 0.66 -2.13 -14.42
N ALA A 119 1.33 -2.59 -15.49
CA ALA A 119 2.71 -2.25 -15.79
C ALA A 119 2.87 -0.93 -16.58
N THR A 120 1.80 -0.41 -17.15
CA THR A 120 1.84 0.75 -18.07
C THR A 120 1.03 1.94 -17.58
N ALA A 121 0.04 1.72 -16.72
CA ALA A 121 -0.78 2.78 -16.17
C ALA A 121 0.06 3.72 -15.30
N ASP A 122 0.00 5.02 -15.60
CA ASP A 122 0.60 6.04 -14.77
C ASP A 122 -0.32 6.40 -13.59
N THR A 123 0.16 7.28 -12.71
CA THR A 123 -0.60 7.71 -11.52
C THR A 123 -1.93 8.37 -11.88
N ASN A 124 -2.03 9.09 -13.00
CA ASN A 124 -3.29 9.73 -13.40
C ASN A 124 -4.31 8.68 -13.87
N ALA A 125 -3.86 7.70 -14.65
CA ALA A 125 -4.71 6.58 -15.06
C ALA A 125 -5.19 5.77 -13.84
N ALA A 126 -4.30 5.50 -12.89
CA ALA A 126 -4.65 4.82 -11.64
C ALA A 126 -5.68 5.62 -10.81
N ASN A 127 -5.47 6.93 -10.64
CA ASN A 127 -6.43 7.79 -9.94
C ASN A 127 -7.79 7.79 -10.64
N THR A 128 -7.82 7.86 -11.96
CA THR A 128 -9.07 7.78 -12.73
C THR A 128 -9.77 6.45 -12.47
N LYS A 129 -9.07 5.32 -12.58
CA LYS A 129 -9.64 3.99 -12.30
C LYS A 129 -10.22 3.88 -10.89
N ALA A 130 -9.52 4.44 -9.89
CA ALA A 130 -9.99 4.44 -8.51
C ALA A 130 -11.27 5.26 -8.32
N THR A 131 -11.33 6.45 -8.91
CA THR A 131 -12.45 7.40 -8.71
C THR A 131 -13.71 7.08 -9.50
N VAL A 132 -13.61 6.24 -10.55
CA VAL A 132 -14.75 5.73 -11.31
C VAL A 132 -15.11 4.28 -10.94
N GLY A 133 -14.50 3.69 -9.91
CA GLY A 133 -14.88 2.38 -9.41
C GLY A 133 -14.43 1.17 -10.24
N MET A 134 -13.44 1.33 -11.13
CA MET A 134 -13.00 0.21 -12.00
C MET A 134 -12.36 -0.95 -11.26
N ALA A 135 -11.87 -0.74 -10.01
CA ALA A 135 -11.26 -1.78 -9.20
C ALA A 135 -11.66 -1.67 -7.73
N VAL A 136 -11.44 -2.73 -6.97
CA VAL A 136 -11.84 -2.85 -5.56
C VAL A 136 -10.66 -2.78 -4.61
N VAL A 137 -9.50 -3.27 -5.03
CA VAL A 137 -8.29 -3.37 -4.20
C VAL A 137 -7.13 -2.66 -4.89
N CYS A 138 -6.36 -1.91 -4.11
CA CYS A 138 -5.12 -1.30 -4.59
C CYS A 138 -4.02 -1.45 -3.55
N PRO A 139 -3.00 -2.27 -3.80
CA PRO A 139 -1.77 -2.21 -3.04
C PRO A 139 -1.13 -0.84 -3.23
N THR A 140 -1.02 -0.05 -2.17
CA THR A 140 -0.52 1.32 -2.27
C THR A 140 0.66 1.54 -1.33
N LEU A 141 1.61 2.35 -1.80
CA LEU A 141 2.74 2.80 -0.97
C LEU A 141 2.39 4.06 -0.16
N TRP A 142 1.32 4.75 -0.52
CA TRP A 142 0.95 6.02 0.09
C TRP A 142 -0.46 5.96 0.66
N SER A 143 -0.55 5.99 1.99
CA SER A 143 -1.83 5.97 2.69
C SER A 143 -2.77 7.15 2.33
N GLY A 144 -2.22 8.30 1.92
CA GLY A 144 -2.99 9.45 1.46
C GLY A 144 -3.75 9.25 0.15
N SER A 145 -3.46 8.19 -0.61
CA SER A 145 -4.15 7.92 -1.88
C SER A 145 -5.65 7.69 -1.65
N ALA A 146 -6.03 6.90 -0.65
CA ALA A 146 -7.43 6.64 -0.34
C ALA A 146 -8.21 7.93 -0.01
N SER A 147 -7.62 8.84 0.78
CA SER A 147 -8.26 10.14 1.05
C SER A 147 -8.43 10.97 -0.21
N SER A 148 -7.39 11.04 -1.05
CA SER A 148 -7.46 11.79 -2.31
C SER A 148 -8.49 11.22 -3.28
N TRP A 149 -8.67 9.89 -3.30
CA TRP A 149 -9.70 9.26 -4.11
C TRP A 149 -11.09 9.56 -3.55
N ASN A 150 -11.31 9.47 -2.24
CA ASN A 150 -12.59 9.81 -1.61
C ASN A 150 -13.03 11.25 -1.87
N ASP A 151 -12.06 12.20 -1.94
CA ASP A 151 -12.33 13.59 -2.28
C ASP A 151 -12.72 13.79 -3.76
N ALA A 152 -12.39 12.83 -4.62
CA ALA A 152 -12.54 12.91 -6.07
C ALA A 152 -13.50 11.87 -6.67
N VAL A 153 -14.12 11.00 -5.85
CA VAL A 153 -15.06 9.98 -6.33
C VAL A 153 -16.24 10.60 -7.09
N MET A 154 -16.66 9.92 -8.14
CA MET A 154 -17.75 10.37 -9.01
C MET A 154 -19.10 9.75 -8.66
N GLU A 155 -19.09 8.68 -7.88
CA GLU A 155 -20.28 7.92 -7.50
C GLU A 155 -20.60 8.14 -6.02
N GLU A 156 -21.86 8.45 -5.72
CA GLU A 156 -22.32 8.64 -4.35
C GLU A 156 -22.25 7.31 -3.57
N GLY A 157 -21.64 7.34 -2.38
CA GLY A 157 -21.48 6.17 -1.53
C GLY A 157 -20.18 5.41 -1.72
N MET A 158 -19.41 5.66 -2.78
CA MET A 158 -18.10 5.06 -2.99
C MET A 158 -17.14 5.45 -1.86
N GLN A 159 -16.51 4.46 -1.21
CA GLN A 159 -15.62 4.71 -0.08
C GLN A 159 -14.37 3.84 -0.12
N TRP A 160 -13.22 4.46 -0.35
CA TRP A 160 -11.92 3.86 -0.18
C TRP A 160 -11.46 3.96 1.29
N GLY A 161 -10.91 2.89 1.80
CA GLY A 161 -10.30 2.85 3.12
C GLY A 161 -9.03 2.01 3.11
N LEU A 162 -8.30 2.02 4.22
CA LEU A 162 -7.02 1.33 4.33
C LEU A 162 -7.12 0.15 5.30
N ALA A 163 -6.48 -0.94 4.93
CA ALA A 163 -6.27 -2.08 5.81
C ALA A 163 -4.78 -2.45 5.89
N TYR A 164 -4.42 -3.21 6.92
CA TYR A 164 -3.08 -3.74 7.05
C TYR A 164 -2.77 -4.71 5.90
N LEU A 165 -1.48 -4.88 5.62
CA LEU A 165 -1.04 -5.94 4.72
C LEU A 165 -1.38 -7.30 5.34
N PRO A 166 -1.82 -8.26 4.52
CA PRO A 166 -2.04 -9.62 5.00
C PRO A 166 -0.72 -10.24 5.48
N GLU A 167 -0.81 -11.09 6.48
CA GLU A 167 0.32 -11.88 6.97
C GLU A 167 0.55 -13.09 6.07
N ASN A 168 1.81 -13.47 5.96
CA ASN A 168 2.21 -14.71 5.31
C ASN A 168 2.52 -15.75 6.38
N GLU A 169 1.97 -16.95 6.29
CA GLU A 169 2.17 -18.02 7.28
C GLU A 169 3.64 -18.39 7.46
N ASP A 170 4.43 -18.38 6.39
CA ASP A 170 5.85 -18.72 6.41
C ASP A 170 6.74 -17.59 6.93
N TYR A 171 6.32 -16.33 6.79
CA TYR A 171 7.13 -15.16 7.11
C TYR A 171 6.56 -14.33 8.27
N GLY A 172 5.29 -14.50 8.62
CA GLY A 172 4.61 -13.72 9.66
C GLY A 172 4.20 -12.34 9.18
N THR A 173 4.29 -11.36 10.09
CA THR A 173 3.85 -9.98 9.83
C THR A 173 4.63 -9.34 8.70
N ALA A 174 3.93 -8.82 7.72
CA ALA A 174 4.50 -8.20 6.52
C ALA A 174 5.44 -7.03 6.84
N TRP A 175 6.53 -6.94 6.10
CA TRP A 175 7.41 -5.78 6.14
C TRP A 175 6.77 -4.60 5.41
N LYS A 176 6.83 -3.45 6.04
CA LYS A 176 6.29 -2.21 5.49
C LYS A 176 7.40 -1.39 4.85
N TRP A 177 7.18 -0.89 3.65
CA TRP A 177 8.14 -0.03 2.97
C TRP A 177 8.54 1.16 3.86
N GLY A 178 9.84 1.34 4.04
CA GLY A 178 10.40 2.40 4.87
C GLY A 178 10.63 2.02 6.34
N SER A 179 10.03 0.93 6.85
CA SER A 179 10.16 0.55 8.26
C SER A 179 11.52 -0.05 8.64
N ARG A 180 12.26 -0.60 7.67
CA ARG A 180 13.56 -1.26 7.89
C ARG A 180 14.68 -0.76 7.00
N GLN A 181 14.57 0.44 6.43
CA GLN A 181 15.70 1.02 5.71
C GLN A 181 16.68 1.63 6.71
N PRO A 182 17.87 1.03 6.88
CA PRO A 182 18.93 1.64 7.69
C PRO A 182 19.38 2.91 6.97
N GLY A 183 19.60 3.95 7.74
CA GLY A 183 20.20 5.17 7.23
C GLY A 183 19.25 6.15 6.56
N LYS A 184 17.93 6.03 6.74
CA LYS A 184 17.12 7.23 6.63
C LYS A 184 17.56 8.16 7.75
N SER A 185 18.52 8.98 7.39
CA SER A 185 18.95 10.11 8.19
C SER A 185 17.69 10.88 8.62
N LEU A 186 17.64 11.32 9.87
CA LEU A 186 16.67 12.33 10.33
C LEU A 186 16.70 13.60 9.44
N SER A 187 17.68 13.71 8.53
CA SER A 187 17.80 14.76 7.53
C SER A 187 17.02 14.50 6.24
N ASN A 188 16.29 13.38 6.10
CA ASN A 188 15.59 13.11 4.84
C ASN A 188 14.24 13.80 4.80
N THR A 189 14.24 14.98 4.26
CA THR A 189 13.22 15.63 3.41
C THR A 189 11.79 15.84 3.91
N MET A 190 11.37 15.26 5.01
CA MET A 190 10.07 15.54 5.63
C MET A 190 10.22 16.25 6.98
N GLY A 191 11.23 17.07 7.11
CA GLY A 191 11.38 17.95 8.25
C GLY A 191 10.44 19.15 8.13
N VAL A 192 9.88 19.59 9.22
CA VAL A 192 9.25 20.91 9.30
C VAL A 192 10.37 21.95 9.38
N TYR A 193 10.37 22.88 8.46
CA TYR A 193 11.35 23.95 8.41
C TYR A 193 10.71 25.25 8.87
N ILE A 194 11.38 25.95 9.78
CA ILE A 194 10.99 27.30 10.18
C ILE A 194 11.80 28.27 9.34
N SER A 195 11.14 29.19 8.65
CA SER A 195 11.82 30.21 7.84
C SER A 195 12.73 31.06 8.73
N ALA A 196 13.93 31.36 8.25
CA ALA A 196 14.86 32.25 8.95
C ALA A 196 14.33 33.69 9.11
N SER A 197 13.26 34.05 8.39
CA SER A 197 12.61 35.37 8.46
C SER A 197 11.46 35.45 9.49
N VAL A 198 11.19 34.34 10.21
CA VAL A 198 10.17 34.36 11.27
C VAL A 198 10.67 35.19 12.46
N GLU A 199 9.91 36.21 12.85
CA GLU A 199 10.28 37.09 13.96
C GLU A 199 10.28 36.38 15.32
N ASN A 200 9.38 35.42 15.52
CA ASN A 200 9.21 34.70 16.79
C ASN A 200 9.19 33.17 16.53
N PRO A 201 10.36 32.54 16.29
CA PRO A 201 10.44 31.11 15.96
C PRO A 201 9.96 30.18 17.10
N GLU A 202 9.97 30.66 18.35
CA GLU A 202 9.46 29.93 19.50
C GLU A 202 7.98 29.58 19.41
N TYR A 203 7.16 30.42 18.79
CA TYR A 203 5.75 30.09 18.57
C TYR A 203 5.57 29.00 17.50
N ALA A 204 6.40 28.99 16.48
CA ALA A 204 6.39 27.94 15.46
C ALA A 204 6.81 26.59 16.08
N VAL A 205 7.84 26.60 16.94
CA VAL A 205 8.27 25.41 17.68
C VAL A 205 7.16 24.91 18.60
N ALA A 206 6.53 25.80 19.37
CA ALA A 206 5.44 25.43 20.28
C ALA A 206 4.23 24.84 19.54
N MET A 207 3.91 25.35 18.33
CA MET A 207 2.85 24.80 17.48
C MET A 207 3.20 23.41 16.98
N ILE A 208 4.45 23.15 16.62
CA ILE A 208 4.93 21.84 16.21
C ILE A 208 4.87 20.87 17.41
N ASP A 209 5.39 21.26 18.57
CA ASP A 209 5.35 20.46 19.80
C ASP A 209 3.91 20.06 20.19
N TYR A 210 2.98 20.98 20.03
CA TYR A 210 1.56 20.71 20.30
C TYR A 210 0.97 19.61 19.39
N GLN A 211 1.48 19.45 18.17
CA GLN A 211 1.02 18.39 17.27
C GLN A 211 1.55 16.99 17.65
N TYR A 212 2.58 16.94 18.50
CA TYR A 212 3.21 15.69 18.93
C TYR A 212 2.94 15.36 20.43
N SER A 213 2.18 16.19 21.12
CA SER A 213 1.74 16.01 22.50
C SER A 213 0.34 15.39 22.58
#